data_7337e488baad4f91d7f882e21d5e2e84
#
_entry.id   7337e488baad4f91d7f882e21d5e2e84
#
_cell.length_a   1.000
_cell.length_b   1.000
_cell.length_c   1.000
_cell.angle_alpha   90.00
_cell.angle_beta   90.00
_cell.angle_gamma   90.00
#
_symmetry.space_group_name_H-M   'P 1'
#
loop_
_entity.id
_entity.type
_entity.pdbx_description
1 polymer ?
#
loop_
_entity_poly.entity_id
_entity_poly.type
_entity_poly.pdbx_seq_one_letter_code
_entity_poly.pdbx_strand_id
1 'polypeptide(L)'
;MKHSEEFLAIVNDAKSRIEEIDIEGYKQMVAEGTPHVLIDTREESEFGAGHAKGALHLSKGVIERDIVERVPDKNARLVLYCGGGFRSALAGDNLKKMGYTNAISLDGGWRALQSSGLPLEK
;
A
#
# COMPACT_ATOMS: atom_id res chain seq x y z
N MET A 1 -12.01 9.71 10.96
CA MET A 1 -11.94 11.00 10.23
C MET A 1 -12.91 10.99 9.05
N LYS A 2 -13.62 12.09 8.88
CA LYS A 2 -14.55 12.23 7.77
C LYS A 2 -13.81 12.84 6.57
N HIS A 3 -13.87 12.15 5.43
CA HIS A 3 -13.22 12.61 4.21
C HIS A 3 -14.18 13.47 3.36
N SER A 4 -13.62 14.42 2.61
CA SER A 4 -14.41 15.23 1.70
C SER A 4 -14.95 14.40 0.53
N GLU A 5 -16.02 14.88 -0.09
CA GLU A 5 -16.57 14.22 -1.27
C GLU A 5 -15.56 14.24 -2.43
N GLU A 6 -14.81 15.32 -2.55
CA GLU A 6 -13.79 15.46 -3.60
C GLU A 6 -12.68 14.43 -3.43
N PHE A 7 -12.20 14.23 -2.20
CA PHE A 7 -11.18 13.22 -1.93
C PHE A 7 -11.72 11.82 -2.23
N LEU A 8 -12.93 11.52 -1.77
CA LEU A 8 -13.54 10.21 -2.04
C LEU A 8 -13.76 9.99 -3.53
N ALA A 9 -14.05 11.04 -4.29
CA ALA A 9 -14.23 10.92 -5.74
C ALA A 9 -12.95 10.48 -6.44
N ILE A 10 -11.80 11.10 -6.10
CA ILE A 10 -10.53 10.69 -6.73
C ILE A 10 -10.09 9.29 -6.24
N VAL A 11 -10.37 8.95 -4.99
CA VAL A 11 -10.06 7.60 -4.47
C VAL A 11 -10.90 6.55 -5.19
N ASN A 12 -12.20 6.77 -5.32
CA ASN A 12 -13.08 5.82 -5.99
C ASN A 12 -12.73 5.68 -7.48
N ASP A 13 -12.34 6.79 -8.11
CA ASP A 13 -11.86 6.74 -9.49
C ASP A 13 -10.60 5.87 -9.61
N ALA A 14 -9.61 6.05 -8.71
CA ALA A 14 -8.41 5.23 -8.68
C ALA A 14 -8.76 3.76 -8.44
N LYS A 15 -9.64 3.48 -7.50
CA LYS A 15 -10.05 2.10 -7.17
C LYS A 15 -10.70 1.37 -8.33
N SER A 16 -11.26 2.09 -9.29
CA SER A 16 -11.85 1.46 -10.47
C SER A 16 -10.80 0.84 -11.41
N ARG A 17 -9.52 1.19 -11.25
CA ARG A 17 -8.44 0.76 -12.13
C ARG A 17 -7.39 -0.13 -11.46
N ILE A 18 -7.38 -0.20 -10.13
CA ILE A 18 -6.35 -0.93 -9.39
C ILE A 18 -6.88 -2.24 -8.85
N GLU A 19 -5.96 -3.12 -8.47
CA GLU A 19 -6.29 -4.33 -7.73
C GLU A 19 -6.20 -4.03 -6.23
N GLU A 20 -7.15 -4.57 -5.47
CA GLU A 20 -7.15 -4.47 -4.01
C GLU A 20 -7.15 -5.87 -3.42
N ILE A 21 -6.58 -6.01 -2.23
CA ILE A 21 -6.60 -7.24 -1.45
C ILE A 21 -7.03 -6.88 -0.02
N ASP A 22 -7.86 -7.72 0.60
CA ASP A 22 -8.22 -7.51 2.00
C ASP A 22 -7.20 -8.17 2.92
N ILE A 23 -7.34 -7.97 4.25
CA ILE A 23 -6.36 -8.47 5.20
C ILE A 23 -6.31 -10.01 5.20
N GLU A 24 -7.44 -10.68 5.03
CA GLU A 24 -7.46 -12.15 5.00
C GLU A 24 -6.74 -12.67 3.77
N GLY A 25 -6.94 -12.04 2.61
CA GLY A 25 -6.20 -12.38 1.40
C GLY A 25 -4.71 -12.13 1.54
N TYR A 26 -4.34 -11.03 2.20
CA TYR A 26 -2.93 -10.74 2.45
C TYR A 26 -2.29 -11.75 3.41
N LYS A 27 -3.00 -12.10 4.48
CA LYS A 27 -2.49 -13.13 5.41
C LYS A 27 -2.27 -14.46 4.70
N GLN A 28 -3.16 -14.83 3.79
CA GLN A 28 -3.00 -16.05 3.01
C GLN A 28 -1.78 -15.96 2.09
N MET A 29 -1.58 -14.82 1.44
CA MET A 29 -0.40 -14.58 0.60
C MET A 29 0.90 -14.77 1.41
N VAL A 30 0.96 -14.21 2.62
CA VAL A 30 2.11 -14.35 3.51
C VAL A 30 2.30 -15.81 3.92
N ALA A 31 1.22 -16.49 4.29
CA ALA A 31 1.28 -17.90 4.71
C ALA A 31 1.78 -18.83 3.59
N GLU A 32 1.45 -18.49 2.36
CA GLU A 32 1.90 -19.24 1.17
C GLU A 32 3.33 -18.90 0.75
N GLY A 33 3.94 -17.91 1.40
CA GLY A 33 5.30 -17.48 1.06
C GLY A 33 5.42 -16.77 -0.28
N THR A 34 4.34 -16.16 -0.78
CA THR A 34 4.35 -15.45 -2.06
C THR A 34 5.30 -14.26 -2.00
N PRO A 35 6.33 -14.21 -2.87
CA PRO A 35 7.28 -13.08 -2.85
C PRO A 35 6.58 -11.76 -3.20
N HIS A 36 6.84 -10.72 -2.42
CA HIS A 36 6.30 -9.40 -2.66
C HIS A 36 7.10 -8.35 -1.89
N VAL A 37 6.92 -7.10 -2.27
CA VAL A 37 7.47 -5.96 -1.55
C VAL A 37 6.29 -5.26 -0.87
N LEU A 38 6.32 -5.19 0.46
CA LEU A 38 5.28 -4.49 1.23
C LEU A 38 5.73 -3.04 1.41
N ILE A 39 4.89 -2.10 1.01
CA ILE A 39 5.23 -0.67 1.01
C ILE A 39 4.23 0.09 1.85
N ASP A 40 4.75 0.81 2.86
CA ASP A 40 3.97 1.73 3.69
C ASP A 40 3.97 3.10 3.01
N THR A 41 2.80 3.58 2.62
CA THR A 41 2.66 4.86 1.92
C THR A 41 2.24 6.00 2.86
N ARG A 42 2.23 5.75 4.17
CA ARG A 42 1.86 6.76 5.16
C ARG A 42 2.99 7.77 5.35
N GLU A 43 2.71 8.81 6.12
CA GLU A 43 3.72 9.82 6.43
C GLU A 43 4.82 9.23 7.32
N GLU A 44 5.98 9.89 7.33
CA GLU A 44 7.14 9.45 8.09
C GLU A 44 6.83 9.30 9.59
N SER A 45 6.07 10.23 10.16
CA SER A 45 5.71 10.17 11.58
C SER A 45 4.83 8.95 11.89
N GLU A 46 3.95 8.60 10.98
CA GLU A 46 3.11 7.41 11.15
C GLU A 46 3.95 6.13 11.09
N PHE A 47 4.84 6.05 10.10
CA PHE A 47 5.73 4.90 9.95
C PHE A 47 6.63 4.73 11.18
N GLY A 48 7.20 5.84 11.68
CA GLY A 48 8.08 5.81 12.84
C GLY A 48 7.39 5.38 14.12
N ALA A 49 6.08 5.64 14.24
CA ALA A 49 5.31 5.24 15.42
C ALA A 49 4.94 3.75 15.42
N GLY A 50 5.04 3.08 14.29
CA GLY A 50 4.77 1.65 14.15
C GLY A 50 4.42 1.32 12.71
N HIS A 51 4.89 0.16 12.23
CA HIS A 51 4.63 -0.30 10.86
C HIS A 51 4.73 -1.82 10.78
N ALA A 52 4.31 -2.39 9.68
CA ALA A 52 4.44 -3.83 9.46
C ALA A 52 5.91 -4.19 9.32
N LYS A 53 6.32 -5.27 9.96
CA LYS A 53 7.70 -5.73 9.91
C LYS A 53 8.14 -5.99 8.47
N GLY A 54 9.27 -5.43 8.09
CA GLY A 54 9.83 -5.59 6.75
C GLY A 54 9.26 -4.63 5.72
N ALA A 55 8.34 -3.74 6.07
CA ALA A 55 7.78 -2.80 5.12
C ALA A 55 8.81 -1.76 4.70
N LEU A 56 8.85 -1.49 3.40
CA LEU A 56 9.61 -0.39 2.84
C LEU A 56 8.78 0.89 2.97
N HIS A 57 9.39 1.96 3.46
CA HIS A 57 8.67 3.24 3.57
C HIS A 57 8.87 4.09 2.32
N LEU A 58 7.78 4.35 1.61
CA LEU A 58 7.74 5.28 0.49
C LEU A 58 6.42 6.03 0.59
N SER A 59 6.43 7.19 1.25
CA SER A 59 5.20 7.94 1.46
C SER A 59 4.56 8.34 0.13
N LYS A 60 3.24 8.46 0.14
CA LYS A 60 2.47 8.76 -1.07
C LYS A 60 2.95 10.04 -1.77
N GLY A 61 3.46 11.01 -1.00
CA GLY A 61 3.95 12.26 -1.57
C GLY A 61 5.24 12.15 -2.37
N VAL A 62 6.00 11.07 -2.21
CA VAL A 62 7.30 10.91 -2.88
C VAL A 62 7.43 9.58 -3.61
N ILE A 63 6.43 8.70 -3.52
CA ILE A 63 6.57 7.34 -4.06
C ILE A 63 6.83 7.34 -5.57
N GLU A 64 6.17 8.19 -6.31
CA GLU A 64 6.36 8.26 -7.77
C GLU A 64 7.79 8.66 -8.13
N ARG A 65 8.38 9.54 -7.33
CA ARG A 65 9.75 9.99 -7.54
C ARG A 65 10.77 8.89 -7.25
N ASP A 66 10.53 8.11 -6.17
CA ASP A 66 11.56 7.26 -5.58
C ASP A 66 11.43 5.76 -5.90
N ILE A 67 10.26 5.30 -6.38
CA ILE A 67 10.00 3.87 -6.52
C ILE A 67 10.95 3.18 -7.51
N VAL A 68 11.28 3.84 -8.62
CA VAL A 68 12.08 3.20 -9.68
C VAL A 68 13.47 2.84 -9.18
N GLU A 69 14.05 3.70 -8.33
CA GLU A 69 15.36 3.43 -7.72
C GLU A 69 15.28 2.31 -6.69
N ARG A 70 14.20 2.28 -5.90
CA ARG A 70 14.04 1.33 -4.80
C ARG A 70 13.56 -0.03 -5.28
N VAL A 71 12.69 -0.07 -6.28
CA VAL A 71 12.14 -1.31 -6.86
C VAL A 71 12.14 -1.15 -8.38
N PRO A 72 13.28 -1.38 -9.03
CA PRO A 72 13.38 -1.18 -10.48
C PRO A 72 12.61 -2.20 -11.32
N ASP A 73 12.29 -3.37 -10.78
CA ASP A 73 11.55 -4.40 -11.50
C ASP A 73 10.07 -4.01 -11.60
N LYS A 74 9.63 -3.66 -12.80
CA LYS A 74 8.25 -3.23 -13.05
C LYS A 74 7.22 -4.35 -12.91
N ASN A 75 7.67 -5.60 -12.85
CA ASN A 75 6.80 -6.75 -12.67
C ASN A 75 6.79 -7.27 -11.23
N ALA A 76 7.56 -6.65 -10.34
CA ALA A 76 7.56 -7.04 -8.93
C ALA A 76 6.16 -6.87 -8.34
N ARG A 77 5.75 -7.83 -7.52
CA ARG A 77 4.48 -7.71 -6.79
C ARG A 77 4.65 -6.71 -5.66
N LEU A 78 3.86 -5.65 -5.69
CA LEU A 78 3.88 -4.60 -4.68
C LEU A 78 2.56 -4.62 -3.93
N VAL A 79 2.64 -4.70 -2.60
CA VAL A 79 1.46 -4.55 -1.74
C VAL A 79 1.63 -3.22 -1.01
N LEU A 80 0.75 -2.28 -1.31
CA LEU A 80 0.80 -0.92 -0.77
C LEU A 80 -0.23 -0.77 0.33
N TYR A 81 0.15 -0.17 1.46
CA TYR A 81 -0.84 0.13 2.48
C TYR A 81 -0.67 1.55 3.02
N CYS A 82 -1.78 2.09 3.53
CA CYS A 82 -1.79 3.36 4.27
C CYS A 82 -2.61 3.13 5.54
N GLY A 83 -3.27 4.16 6.06
CA GLY A 83 -4.10 4.01 7.26
C GLY A 83 -5.30 3.11 7.06
N GLY A 84 -6.06 3.33 5.99
CA GLY A 84 -7.29 2.61 5.70
C GLY A 84 -7.48 2.14 4.26
N GLY A 85 -6.56 2.46 3.36
CA GLY A 85 -6.62 1.99 1.97
C GLY A 85 -6.87 3.08 0.93
N PHE A 86 -7.00 4.35 1.33
CA PHE A 86 -7.29 5.43 0.38
C PHE A 86 -6.03 5.99 -0.27
N ARG A 87 -5.04 6.38 0.52
CA ARG A 87 -3.76 6.90 -0.02
C ARG A 87 -3.04 5.83 -0.84
N SER A 88 -3.10 4.57 -0.38
CA SER A 88 -2.48 3.46 -1.11
C SER A 88 -3.17 3.18 -2.44
N ALA A 89 -4.48 3.39 -2.52
CA ALA A 89 -5.21 3.27 -3.79
C ALA A 89 -4.73 4.31 -4.80
N LEU A 90 -4.58 5.57 -4.35
CA LEU A 90 -4.07 6.63 -5.21
C LEU A 90 -2.63 6.35 -5.67
N ALA A 91 -1.78 5.88 -4.74
CA ALA A 91 -0.41 5.52 -5.08
C ALA A 91 -0.38 4.36 -6.09
N GLY A 92 -1.18 3.34 -5.87
CA GLY A 92 -1.25 2.19 -6.78
C GLY A 92 -1.65 2.58 -8.19
N ASP A 93 -2.62 3.49 -8.32
CA ASP A 93 -3.06 3.99 -9.62
C ASP A 93 -1.91 4.72 -10.35
N ASN A 94 -1.17 5.56 -9.64
CA ASN A 94 -0.03 6.25 -10.21
C ASN A 94 1.10 5.30 -10.62
N LEU A 95 1.39 4.31 -9.78
CA LEU A 95 2.41 3.31 -10.12
C LEU A 95 2.02 2.52 -11.36
N LYS A 96 0.74 2.21 -11.52
CA LYS A 96 0.24 1.56 -12.74
C LYS A 96 0.52 2.41 -13.96
N LYS A 97 0.29 3.73 -13.87
CA LYS A 97 0.61 4.66 -14.96
C LYS A 97 2.10 4.70 -15.29
N MET A 98 2.96 4.41 -14.31
CA MET A 98 4.40 4.37 -14.50
C MET A 98 4.90 3.03 -15.05
N GLY A 99 4.01 2.07 -15.28
CA GLY A 99 4.37 0.78 -15.86
C GLY A 99 4.50 -0.38 -14.87
N TYR A 100 4.22 -0.15 -13.58
CA TYR A 100 4.21 -1.26 -12.62
C TYR A 100 2.96 -2.10 -12.85
N THR A 101 3.17 -3.38 -13.15
CA THR A 101 2.09 -4.26 -13.62
C THR A 101 1.39 -5.01 -12.49
N ASN A 102 1.93 -4.98 -11.28
CA ASN A 102 1.46 -5.81 -10.18
C ASN A 102 1.41 -5.04 -8.86
N ALA A 103 0.82 -3.85 -8.87
CA ALA A 103 0.64 -3.03 -7.69
C ALA A 103 -0.75 -3.27 -7.11
N ILE A 104 -0.80 -3.68 -5.85
CA ILE A 104 -2.01 -4.07 -5.15
C ILE A 104 -2.17 -3.19 -3.92
N SER A 105 -3.34 -2.62 -3.68
CA SER A 105 -3.62 -1.84 -2.48
C SER A 105 -4.25 -2.72 -1.41
N LEU A 106 -3.71 -2.67 -0.19
CA LEU A 106 -4.27 -3.41 0.94
C LEU A 106 -5.45 -2.62 1.52
N ASP A 107 -6.65 -3.10 1.25
CA ASP A 107 -7.87 -2.53 1.81
C ASP A 107 -7.87 -2.74 3.32
N GLY A 108 -8.21 -1.70 4.08
CA GLY A 108 -8.14 -1.72 5.54
C GLY A 108 -6.78 -1.28 6.09
N GLY A 109 -5.72 -1.35 5.31
CA GLY A 109 -4.40 -0.79 5.61
C GLY A 109 -3.86 -1.10 7.00
N TRP A 110 -3.25 -0.09 7.62
CA TRP A 110 -2.62 -0.21 8.94
C TRP A 110 -3.59 -0.68 10.02
N ARG A 111 -4.84 -0.20 9.98
CA ARG A 111 -5.85 -0.64 10.97
C ARG A 111 -6.03 -2.16 10.90
N ALA A 112 -6.17 -2.70 9.71
CA ALA A 112 -6.34 -4.14 9.53
C ALA A 112 -5.08 -4.91 9.93
N LEU A 113 -3.90 -4.38 9.60
CA LEU A 113 -2.62 -4.99 9.97
C LEU A 113 -2.46 -5.09 11.48
N GLN A 114 -2.84 -4.04 12.22
CA GLN A 114 -2.74 -4.03 13.69
C GLN A 114 -3.58 -5.13 14.34
N SER A 115 -4.70 -5.50 13.73
CA SER A 115 -5.60 -6.51 14.26
C SER A 115 -5.36 -7.91 13.66
N SER A 116 -4.39 -8.04 12.77
CA SER A 116 -4.22 -9.24 11.95
C SER A 116 -3.43 -10.36 12.64
N GLY A 117 -2.61 -10.02 13.64
CA GLY A 117 -1.64 -10.95 14.21
C GLY A 117 -0.32 -11.02 13.45
N LEU A 118 -0.21 -10.34 12.30
CA LEU A 118 1.07 -10.27 11.57
C LEU A 118 2.08 -9.43 12.35
N PRO A 119 3.40 -9.69 12.20
CA PRO A 119 4.40 -8.98 12.99
C PRO A 119 4.50 -7.49 12.63
N LEU A 120 4.65 -6.68 13.67
CA LEU A 120 4.80 -5.23 13.56
C LEU A 120 6.14 -4.81 14.20
N GLU A 121 6.63 -3.64 13.85
CA GLU A 121 7.84 -3.07 14.44
C GLU A 121 7.77 -1.55 14.48
N LYS A 122 8.71 -0.95 15.17
CA LYS A 122 8.85 0.50 15.20
C LYS A 122 10.17 0.94 14.59
#